data_87afe92c80fc4980555bdb5cd9f8c88d
#
_entry.id   87afe92c80fc4980555bdb5cd9f8c88d
#
_cell.length_a   1.000
_cell.length_b   1.000
_cell.length_c   1.000
_cell.angle_alpha   90.00
_cell.angle_beta   90.00
_cell.angle_gamma   90.00
#
_symmetry.space_group_name_H-M   'P 1'
#
loop_
_entity.id
_entity.type
_entity.pdbx_description
1 polymer ?
#
loop_
_entity_poly.entity_id
_entity_poly.type
_entity_poly.pdbx_seq_one_letter_code
_entity_poly.pdbx_strand_id
1 'polypeptide(L)'
;MARHAGIDTTVSKVAVFVISATFMTVVGAIMAPRWTYIDPSIAFNPIISFQVLIMALLGGAARLYGPILGVVPLAILFEILQANFPNSFSILLGLAFLVIVYFVPSGIVGLIDQGRDVLGRAGRRRAHPAE
;
A
#
# COMPACT_ATOMS: atom_id res chain seq x y z
N MET A 1 13.01 -4.56 21.65
CA MET A 1 14.49 -4.59 21.68
C MET A 1 15.14 -3.21 21.48
N ALA A 2 14.60 -2.26 20.71
CA ALA A 2 15.21 -0.93 20.51
C ALA A 2 15.28 -0.03 21.77
N ARG A 3 14.43 -0.23 22.75
CA ARG A 3 14.43 0.53 24.01
C ARG A 3 15.67 0.27 24.89
N HIS A 4 16.34 -0.86 24.72
CA HIS A 4 17.56 -1.20 25.48
C HIS A 4 18.83 -0.54 24.91
N ALA A 5 18.74 0.08 23.73
CA ALA A 5 19.85 0.78 23.06
C ALA A 5 19.86 2.30 23.30
N GLY A 6 19.04 2.82 24.23
CA GLY A 6 18.97 4.26 24.55
C GLY A 6 18.30 5.12 23.47
N ILE A 7 17.70 4.52 22.45
CA ILE A 7 16.99 5.23 21.40
C ILE A 7 15.52 5.41 21.82
N ASP A 8 15.10 6.67 21.92
CA ASP A 8 13.70 7.00 22.20
C ASP A 8 12.84 6.72 20.95
N THR A 9 12.20 5.53 20.96
CA THR A 9 11.36 5.07 19.85
C THR A 9 10.17 6.00 19.57
N THR A 10 9.74 6.75 20.58
CA THR A 10 8.63 7.71 20.44
C THR A 10 9.07 8.90 19.59
N VAL A 11 10.24 9.47 19.90
CA VAL A 11 10.80 10.60 19.13
C VAL A 11 11.05 10.20 17.68
N SER A 12 11.62 9.01 17.44
CA SER A 12 11.85 8.51 16.09
C SER A 12 10.55 8.34 15.28
N LYS A 13 9.50 7.81 15.89
CA LYS A 13 8.19 7.65 15.25
C LYS A 13 7.57 9.00 14.92
N VAL A 14 7.62 9.96 15.84
CA VAL A 14 7.09 11.31 15.65
C VAL A 14 7.85 12.02 14.52
N ALA A 15 9.18 11.92 14.49
CA ALA A 15 10.00 12.53 13.45
C ALA A 15 9.63 12.00 12.05
N VAL A 16 9.52 10.68 11.89
CA VAL A 16 9.11 10.06 10.62
C VAL A 16 7.70 10.49 10.22
N PHE A 17 6.78 10.58 11.19
CA PHE A 17 5.42 11.03 10.95
C PHE A 17 5.36 12.48 10.46
N VAL A 18 6.12 13.38 11.08
CA VAL A 18 6.21 14.80 10.69
C VAL A 18 6.76 14.94 9.27
N ILE A 19 7.82 14.21 8.93
CA ILE A 19 8.40 14.22 7.59
C ILE A 19 7.35 13.72 6.56
N SER A 20 6.67 12.61 6.84
CA SER A 20 5.63 12.08 5.95
C SER A 20 4.47 13.06 5.79
N ALA A 21 4.02 13.69 6.86
CA ALA A 21 2.95 14.70 6.82
C ALA A 21 3.34 15.91 5.97
N THR A 22 4.61 16.34 6.04
CA THR A 22 5.11 17.44 5.21
C THR A 22 5.03 17.12 3.73
N PHE A 23 5.46 15.90 3.32
CA PHE A 23 5.34 15.47 1.93
C PHE A 23 3.89 15.41 1.47
N MET A 24 3.00 14.85 2.29
CA MET A 24 1.56 14.79 1.98
C MET A 24 0.95 16.18 1.80
N THR A 25 1.33 17.13 2.65
CA THR A 25 0.85 18.53 2.56
C THR A 25 1.31 19.20 1.27
N VAL A 26 2.57 19.00 0.87
CA VAL A 26 3.11 19.55 -0.38
C VAL A 26 2.38 18.98 -1.59
N VAL A 27 2.16 17.66 -1.63
CA VAL A 27 1.39 17.01 -2.70
C VAL A 27 -0.05 17.52 -2.74
N GLY A 28 -0.69 17.67 -1.59
CA GLY A 28 -2.03 18.24 -1.47
C GLY A 28 -2.12 19.68 -1.99
N ALA A 29 -1.12 20.51 -1.67
CA ALA A 29 -1.05 21.88 -2.15
C ALA A 29 -0.88 21.97 -3.69
N ILE A 30 -0.11 21.07 -4.28
CA ILE A 30 0.06 21.00 -5.74
C ILE A 30 -1.25 20.53 -6.43
N MET A 31 -2.00 19.65 -5.79
CA MET A 31 -3.26 19.13 -6.33
C MET A 31 -4.45 20.08 -6.13
N ALA A 32 -4.39 20.96 -5.13
CA ALA A 32 -5.48 21.87 -4.78
C ALA A 32 -5.98 22.73 -5.96
N PRO A 33 -5.12 23.34 -6.81
CA PRO A 33 -5.56 24.13 -7.95
C PRO A 33 -6.31 23.34 -9.04
N ARG A 34 -6.16 22.03 -9.07
CA ARG A 34 -6.86 21.14 -10.00
C ARG A 34 -8.35 21.01 -9.65
N TRP A 35 -8.71 21.30 -8.43
CA TRP A 35 -10.08 21.22 -7.94
C TRP A 35 -10.69 22.61 -7.99
N THR A 36 -11.59 22.83 -8.90
CA THR A 36 -12.29 24.12 -9.11
C THR A 36 -13.12 24.51 -7.88
N TYR A 37 -13.45 23.54 -7.04
CA TYR A 37 -14.26 23.71 -5.85
C TYR A 37 -13.78 22.75 -4.75
N ILE A 38 -13.41 23.28 -3.60
CA ILE A 38 -12.97 22.49 -2.45
C ILE A 38 -14.05 22.54 -1.39
N ASP A 39 -14.78 21.44 -1.25
CA ASP A 39 -15.76 21.22 -0.20
C ASP A 39 -15.13 20.35 0.91
N PRO A 40 -15.42 20.60 2.19
CA PRO A 40 -14.98 19.74 3.29
C PRO A 40 -15.35 18.26 3.11
N SER A 41 -16.49 17.96 2.51
CA SER A 41 -16.93 16.60 2.21
C SER A 41 -16.03 15.89 1.20
N ILE A 42 -15.41 16.62 0.30
CA ILE A 42 -14.46 16.11 -0.69
C ILE A 42 -13.07 15.95 -0.06
N ALA A 43 -12.64 16.97 0.71
CA ALA A 43 -11.33 16.98 1.35
C ALA A 43 -11.18 15.90 2.43
N PHE A 44 -12.25 15.61 3.16
CA PHE A 44 -12.27 14.61 4.24
C PHE A 44 -13.08 13.36 3.87
N ASN A 45 -12.96 12.91 2.62
CA ASN A 45 -13.69 11.72 2.16
C ASN A 45 -13.04 10.44 2.74
N PRO A 46 -13.75 9.69 3.62
CA PRO A 46 -13.22 8.48 4.22
C PRO A 46 -12.99 7.37 3.19
N ILE A 47 -13.73 7.35 2.08
CA ILE A 47 -13.57 6.35 1.00
C ILE A 47 -12.19 6.45 0.37
N ILE A 48 -11.71 7.68 0.12
CA ILE A 48 -10.37 7.91 -0.44
C ILE A 48 -9.30 7.44 0.55
N SER A 49 -9.49 7.69 1.84
CA SER A 49 -8.56 7.22 2.88
C SER A 49 -8.50 5.70 2.95
N PHE A 50 -9.64 5.02 2.86
CA PHE A 50 -9.70 3.56 2.78
C PHE A 50 -9.04 3.01 1.53
N GLN A 51 -9.25 3.65 0.39
CA GLN A 51 -8.64 3.27 -0.88
C GLN A 51 -7.10 3.31 -0.79
N VAL A 52 -6.54 4.38 -0.23
CA VAL A 52 -5.09 4.52 -0.01
C VAL A 52 -4.56 3.46 0.96
N LEU A 53 -5.30 3.18 2.03
CA LEU A 53 -4.95 2.14 3.00
C LEU A 53 -4.88 0.75 2.34
N ILE A 54 -5.87 0.42 1.52
CA ILE A 54 -5.91 -0.85 0.77
C ILE A 54 -4.73 -0.95 -0.18
N MET A 55 -4.43 0.12 -0.92
CA MET A 55 -3.29 0.17 -1.84
C MET A 55 -1.96 -0.05 -1.10
N ALA A 56 -1.79 0.57 0.07
CA ALA A 56 -0.58 0.42 0.88
C ALA A 56 -0.43 -1.00 1.47
N LEU A 57 -1.52 -1.58 1.96
CA LEU A 57 -1.52 -2.94 2.52
C LEU A 57 -1.25 -3.99 1.44
N LEU A 58 -1.91 -3.86 0.29
CA LEU A 58 -1.79 -4.83 -0.81
C LEU A 58 -0.43 -4.75 -1.48
N GLY A 59 0.16 -3.54 -1.57
CA GLY A 59 1.54 -3.37 -2.03
C GLY A 59 2.57 -4.04 -1.11
N GLY A 60 2.22 -4.25 0.15
CA GLY A 60 3.13 -4.78 1.16
C GLY A 60 3.82 -3.68 1.94
N ALA A 61 3.18 -3.23 3.02
CA ALA A 61 3.67 -2.15 3.90
C ALA A 61 5.03 -2.43 4.56
N ALA A 62 5.46 -3.69 4.59
CA ALA A 62 6.74 -4.09 5.16
C ALA A 62 7.95 -3.78 4.26
N ARG A 63 7.74 -3.41 2.99
CA ARG A 63 8.82 -3.15 2.03
C ARG A 63 8.69 -1.77 1.41
N LEU A 64 9.83 -1.11 1.20
CA LEU A 64 9.90 0.25 0.66
C LEU A 64 9.26 0.37 -0.74
N TYR A 65 9.45 -0.64 -1.59
CA TYR A 65 8.90 -0.67 -2.95
C TYR A 65 7.47 -1.25 -3.04
N GLY A 66 6.98 -1.86 -1.95
CA GLY A 66 5.67 -2.49 -1.89
C GLY A 66 4.52 -1.55 -2.25
N PRO A 67 4.37 -0.41 -1.57
CA PRO A 67 3.30 0.54 -1.85
C PRO A 67 3.32 1.06 -3.29
N ILE A 68 4.50 1.30 -3.86
CA ILE A 68 4.65 1.79 -5.25
C ILE A 68 4.14 0.75 -6.24
N LEU A 69 4.53 -0.52 -6.07
CA LEU A 69 4.08 -1.63 -6.93
C LEU A 69 2.59 -1.95 -6.74
N GLY A 70 2.04 -1.70 -5.55
CA GLY A 70 0.63 -1.91 -5.26
C GLY A 70 -0.27 -0.80 -5.79
N VAL A 71 0.18 0.45 -5.72
CA VAL A 71 -0.62 1.62 -6.13
C VAL A 71 -0.98 1.57 -7.61
N VAL A 72 -0.03 1.26 -8.49
CA VAL A 72 -0.25 1.32 -9.94
C VAL A 72 -1.37 0.38 -10.41
N PRO A 73 -1.32 -0.95 -10.16
CA PRO A 73 -2.38 -1.84 -10.63
C PRO A 73 -3.72 -1.60 -9.92
N LEU A 74 -3.67 -1.23 -8.64
CA LEU A 74 -4.90 -0.98 -7.89
C LEU A 74 -5.56 0.34 -8.24
N ALA A 75 -4.79 1.39 -8.53
CA ALA A 75 -5.34 2.65 -9.00
C ALA A 75 -6.13 2.44 -10.29
N ILE A 76 -5.57 1.70 -11.24
CA ILE A 76 -6.23 1.36 -12.50
C ILE A 76 -7.50 0.52 -12.23
N LEU A 77 -7.40 -0.49 -11.37
CA LEU A 77 -8.53 -1.34 -11.02
C LEU A 77 -9.67 -0.54 -10.39
N PHE A 78 -9.36 0.34 -9.43
CA PHE A 78 -10.35 1.15 -8.76
C PHE A 78 -10.97 2.20 -9.68
N GLU A 79 -10.19 2.78 -10.61
CA GLU A 79 -10.70 3.72 -11.59
C GLU A 79 -11.70 3.04 -12.54
N ILE A 80 -11.38 1.84 -13.03
CA ILE A 80 -12.30 1.03 -13.86
C ILE A 80 -13.56 0.66 -13.06
N LEU A 81 -13.40 0.27 -11.80
CA LEU A 81 -14.51 -0.13 -10.96
C LEU A 81 -15.44 1.05 -10.66
N GLN A 82 -14.89 2.22 -10.39
CA GLN A 82 -15.63 3.46 -10.15
C GLN A 82 -16.36 3.93 -11.39
N ALA A 83 -15.74 3.81 -12.58
CA ALA A 83 -16.35 4.19 -13.85
C ALA A 83 -17.53 3.29 -14.24
N ASN A 84 -17.45 1.99 -13.98
CA ASN A 84 -18.49 1.03 -14.36
C ASN A 84 -19.60 0.88 -13.30
N PHE A 85 -19.27 1.02 -12.02
CA PHE A 85 -20.21 0.79 -10.91
C PHE A 85 -20.18 1.92 -9.87
N PRO A 86 -20.50 3.17 -10.21
CA PRO A 86 -20.38 4.30 -9.30
C PRO A 86 -21.25 4.16 -8.04
N ASN A 87 -22.47 3.63 -8.16
CA ASN A 87 -23.38 3.45 -7.04
C ASN A 87 -23.01 2.33 -6.07
N SER A 88 -22.30 1.33 -6.55
CA SER A 88 -21.90 0.14 -5.76
C SER A 88 -20.42 0.17 -5.35
N PHE A 89 -19.70 1.23 -5.74
CA PHE A 89 -18.26 1.34 -5.53
C PHE A 89 -17.85 1.15 -4.06
N SER A 90 -18.57 1.77 -3.12
CA SER A 90 -18.26 1.65 -1.68
C SER A 90 -18.41 0.22 -1.14
N ILE A 91 -19.40 -0.52 -1.63
CA ILE A 91 -19.63 -1.92 -1.25
C ILE A 91 -18.53 -2.79 -1.86
N LEU A 92 -18.22 -2.57 -3.13
CA LEU A 92 -17.15 -3.28 -3.83
C LEU A 92 -15.79 -3.01 -3.21
N LEU A 93 -15.53 -1.76 -2.79
CA LEU A 93 -14.32 -1.38 -2.08
C LEU A 93 -14.17 -2.14 -0.74
N GLY A 94 -15.26 -2.22 0.05
CA GLY A 94 -15.27 -2.97 1.30
C GLY A 94 -15.08 -4.48 1.08
N LEU A 95 -15.70 -5.03 0.06
CA LEU A 95 -15.55 -6.43 -0.31
C LEU A 95 -14.12 -6.72 -0.79
N ALA A 96 -13.56 -5.85 -1.63
CA ALA A 96 -12.18 -5.95 -2.08
C ALA A 96 -11.19 -5.91 -0.90
N PHE A 97 -11.43 -5.03 0.07
CA PHE A 97 -10.64 -4.96 1.30
C PHE A 97 -10.67 -6.29 2.07
N LEU A 98 -11.85 -6.88 2.23
CA LEU A 98 -12.04 -8.15 2.93
C LEU A 98 -11.30 -9.30 2.22
N VAL A 99 -11.43 -9.37 0.89
CA VAL A 99 -10.73 -10.36 0.07
C VAL A 99 -9.22 -10.18 0.17
N ILE A 100 -8.72 -8.95 0.10
CA ILE A 100 -7.29 -8.64 0.16
C ILE A 100 -6.70 -9.04 1.52
N VAL A 101 -7.35 -8.64 2.62
CA VAL A 101 -6.89 -8.97 3.97
C VAL A 101 -6.89 -10.48 4.22
N TYR A 102 -7.85 -11.20 3.66
CA TYR A 102 -7.95 -12.66 3.82
C TYR A 102 -6.96 -13.43 2.94
N PHE A 103 -6.81 -13.05 1.67
CA PHE A 103 -5.99 -13.78 0.69
C PHE A 103 -4.54 -13.34 0.64
N VAL A 104 -4.22 -12.07 0.98
CA VAL A 104 -2.89 -11.49 0.78
C VAL A 104 -2.33 -10.86 2.06
N PRO A 105 -2.23 -11.62 3.17
CA PRO A 105 -1.74 -11.09 4.44
C PRO A 105 -0.30 -10.58 4.38
N SER A 106 0.49 -11.04 3.40
CA SER A 106 1.89 -10.65 3.20
C SER A 106 2.11 -9.60 2.11
N GLY A 107 1.03 -9.12 1.46
CA GLY A 107 1.12 -8.22 0.31
C GLY A 107 1.58 -8.91 -0.99
N ILE A 108 1.44 -8.23 -2.12
CA ILE A 108 1.86 -8.73 -3.44
C ILE A 108 3.37 -8.99 -3.46
N VAL A 109 4.15 -8.14 -2.79
CA VAL A 109 5.61 -8.29 -2.71
C VAL A 109 6.02 -9.55 -1.95
N GLY A 110 5.26 -9.97 -0.94
CA GLY A 110 5.49 -11.24 -0.25
C GLY A 110 5.30 -12.47 -1.15
N LEU A 111 4.30 -12.42 -2.03
CA LEU A 111 4.05 -13.49 -3.02
C LEU A 111 5.17 -13.59 -4.07
N ILE A 112 5.68 -12.45 -4.52
CA ILE A 112 6.80 -12.40 -5.49
C ILE A 112 8.08 -12.98 -4.87
N ASP A 113 8.35 -12.70 -3.59
CA ASP A 113 9.50 -13.25 -2.89
C ASP A 113 9.40 -14.77 -2.69
N GLN A 114 8.24 -15.26 -2.28
CA GLN A 114 8.01 -16.70 -2.18
C GLN A 114 8.22 -17.40 -3.53
N GLY A 115 7.77 -16.79 -4.63
CA GLY A 115 8.01 -17.29 -5.98
C GLY A 115 9.50 -17.34 -6.33
N ARG A 116 10.25 -16.30 -5.96
CA ARG A 116 11.71 -16.26 -6.20
C ARG A 116 12.48 -17.27 -5.36
N ASP A 117 12.09 -17.50 -4.12
CA ASP A 117 12.72 -18.49 -3.25
C ASP A 117 12.47 -19.92 -3.73
N VAL A 118 11.29 -20.20 -4.27
CA VAL A 118 10.98 -21.50 -4.87
C VAL A 118 11.82 -21.74 -6.12
N LEU A 119 11.94 -20.72 -6.98
CA LEU A 119 12.79 -20.80 -8.19
C LEU A 119 14.29 -20.91 -7.84
N GLY A 120 14.75 -20.18 -6.83
CA GLY A 120 16.15 -20.25 -6.37
C GLY A 120 16.51 -21.62 -5.77
N ARG A 121 15.57 -22.24 -5.05
CA ARG A 121 15.75 -23.61 -4.50
C ARG A 121 15.73 -24.67 -5.58
N ALA A 122 14.91 -24.51 -6.61
CA ALA A 122 14.90 -25.42 -7.76
C ALA A 122 16.22 -25.39 -8.56
N GLY A 123 16.81 -24.20 -8.70
CA GLY A 123 18.13 -24.04 -9.34
C GLY A 123 19.28 -24.66 -8.55
N ARG A 124 19.27 -24.54 -7.22
CA ARG A 124 20.31 -25.13 -6.36
C ARG A 124 20.28 -26.65 -6.28
N ARG A 125 19.09 -27.28 -6.39
CA ARG A 125 18.99 -28.75 -6.43
C ARG A 125 19.55 -29.37 -7.71
N ARG A 126 19.67 -28.61 -8.81
CA ARG A 126 20.28 -29.08 -10.05
C ARG A 126 21.80 -28.89 -10.12
N ALA A 127 22.40 -28.15 -9.19
CA ALA A 127 23.81 -27.84 -9.19
C ALA A 127 24.67 -28.75 -8.27
N HIS A 128 24.06 -29.76 -7.62
CA HIS A 128 24.78 -30.77 -6.85
C HIS A 128 24.52 -32.16 -7.46
N PRO A 129 25.27 -32.58 -8.45
CA PRO A 129 25.32 -34.00 -8.83
C PRO A 129 26.02 -34.75 -7.69
N ALA A 130 25.43 -35.86 -7.28
CA ALA A 130 25.93 -36.76 -6.26
C ALA A 130 27.34 -37.22 -6.62
N GLU A 131 28.30 -36.92 -5.74
CA GLU A 131 29.53 -37.72 -5.56
C GLU A 131 29.34 -38.65 -4.37
#